data_1c890cd81b0f40200e2f68c73780537f
#
_entry.id   1c890cd81b0f40200e2f68c73780537f
#
_cell.length_a   1.000
_cell.length_b   1.000
_cell.length_c   1.000
_cell.angle_alpha   90.00
_cell.angle_beta   90.00
_cell.angle_gamma   90.00
#
_symmetry.space_group_name_H-M   'P 1'
#
loop_
_entity.id
_entity.type
_entity.pdbx_description
1 polymer ?
#
loop_
_entity_poly.entity_id
_entity_poly.type
_entity_poly.pdbx_seq_one_letter_code
_entity_poly.pdbx_strand_id
1 'polypeptide(L)'
;AYLAAKADREGLNISISAFADADGNILESEMLREEYYTVIDYGVVPESLPPVAKNFKISADRQQGFFIRVTSAENQKPGLYRALLSVTDADGKTVKNAYVYAKVWDFSLPVETSCKTAFGMSAYTIYTTHGVTSDENRELYTKYYEYFLKNRINIWGLPFDPLTDEADAFMSDPRVNTFLVAGGYNGHMYGGNRNSSELKELYEKISANEDWAKKAIFYMNDEPMD
;
A
#
# COMPACT_ATOMS: atom_id res chain seq x y z
N ALA A 1 -7.38 -7.02 -14.93
CA ALA A 1 -8.20 -7.73 -15.94
C ALA A 1 -9.65 -7.32 -15.77
N TYR A 2 -10.40 -7.24 -16.87
CA TYR A 2 -11.84 -6.98 -16.84
C TYR A 2 -12.59 -8.17 -17.43
N LEU A 3 -13.66 -8.58 -16.76
CA LEU A 3 -14.56 -9.63 -17.20
C LEU A 3 -15.94 -9.03 -17.47
N ALA A 4 -16.44 -9.25 -18.68
CA ALA A 4 -17.78 -8.84 -19.11
C ALA A 4 -18.57 -10.04 -19.63
N ALA A 5 -19.88 -10.02 -19.48
CA ALA A 5 -20.77 -11.05 -19.98
C ALA A 5 -21.86 -10.46 -20.86
N LYS A 6 -22.32 -11.23 -21.88
CA LYS A 6 -23.41 -10.81 -22.78
C LYS A 6 -24.80 -10.95 -22.15
N ALA A 7 -24.89 -11.69 -21.05
CA ALA A 7 -26.09 -11.91 -20.23
C ALA A 7 -25.66 -12.06 -18.77
N ASP A 8 -26.58 -11.85 -17.85
CA ASP A 8 -26.33 -12.07 -16.44
C ASP A 8 -25.76 -13.47 -16.19
N ARG A 9 -24.72 -13.54 -15.38
CA ARG A 9 -24.05 -14.79 -15.00
C ARG A 9 -23.87 -14.81 -13.50
N GLU A 10 -24.22 -15.92 -12.88
CA GLU A 10 -24.08 -16.19 -11.44
C GLU A 10 -23.21 -17.43 -11.21
N GLY A 11 -22.71 -17.59 -9.98
CA GLY A 11 -21.90 -18.74 -9.60
C GLY A 11 -20.54 -18.80 -10.29
N LEU A 12 -20.03 -17.68 -10.76
CA LEU A 12 -18.72 -17.64 -11.41
C LEU A 12 -17.59 -17.67 -10.39
N ASN A 13 -16.53 -18.38 -10.73
CA ASN A 13 -15.27 -18.39 -9.99
C ASN A 13 -14.15 -17.97 -10.93
N ILE A 14 -13.17 -17.23 -10.42
CA ILE A 14 -11.97 -16.85 -11.15
C ILE A 14 -10.74 -17.26 -10.37
N SER A 15 -9.74 -17.78 -11.05
CA SER A 15 -8.46 -18.18 -10.46
C SER A 15 -7.32 -17.87 -11.40
N ILE A 16 -6.13 -17.73 -10.85
CA ILE A 16 -4.89 -17.58 -11.59
C ILE A 16 -3.89 -18.63 -11.11
N SER A 17 -3.21 -19.29 -12.05
CA SER A 17 -2.11 -20.18 -11.71
C SER A 17 -0.89 -19.39 -11.25
N ALA A 18 0.10 -20.05 -10.66
CA ALA A 18 1.40 -19.41 -10.44
C ALA A 18 1.96 -18.85 -11.76
N PHE A 19 2.60 -17.68 -11.69
CA PHE A 19 3.40 -17.16 -12.79
C PHE A 19 4.71 -17.94 -12.83
N ALA A 20 4.95 -18.69 -13.89
CA ALA A 20 6.16 -19.48 -14.06
C ALA A 20 6.88 -19.13 -15.36
N ASP A 21 8.22 -19.18 -15.34
CA ASP A 21 9.06 -19.17 -16.54
C ASP A 21 9.24 -20.59 -17.14
N ALA A 22 10.01 -20.70 -18.20
CA ALA A 22 10.27 -21.98 -18.86
C ALA A 22 11.10 -22.97 -18.02
N ASP A 23 11.86 -22.46 -17.03
CA ASP A 23 12.71 -23.26 -16.15
C ASP A 23 12.03 -23.60 -14.81
N GLY A 24 10.77 -23.15 -14.62
CA GLY A 24 10.00 -23.43 -13.40
C GLY A 24 10.22 -22.44 -12.26
N ASN A 25 10.93 -21.32 -12.49
CA ASN A 25 10.97 -20.24 -11.49
C ASN A 25 9.59 -19.58 -11.37
N ILE A 26 9.21 -19.20 -10.15
CA ILE A 26 7.87 -18.72 -9.84
C ILE A 26 7.93 -17.29 -9.31
N LEU A 27 6.93 -16.46 -9.68
CA LEU A 27 6.65 -15.18 -9.05
C LEU A 27 5.50 -15.32 -8.06
N GLU A 28 5.60 -14.63 -6.95
CA GLU A 28 4.49 -14.45 -6.02
C GLU A 28 3.40 -13.60 -6.69
N SER A 29 2.14 -14.01 -6.54
CA SER A 29 1.02 -13.25 -7.08
C SER A 29 -0.22 -13.39 -6.22
N GLU A 30 -1.02 -12.33 -6.21
CA GLU A 30 -2.36 -12.32 -5.63
C GLU A 30 -3.35 -11.70 -6.61
N MET A 31 -4.61 -12.08 -6.50
CA MET A 31 -5.68 -11.52 -7.28
C MET A 31 -6.74 -10.91 -6.35
N LEU A 32 -7.10 -9.67 -6.62
CA LEU A 32 -8.06 -8.87 -5.86
C LEU A 32 -9.22 -8.50 -6.79
N ARG A 33 -10.40 -8.30 -6.21
CA ARG A 33 -11.59 -7.89 -6.94
C ARG A 33 -11.80 -6.38 -6.76
N GLU A 34 -12.13 -5.65 -7.82
CA GLU A 34 -12.57 -4.26 -7.70
C GLU A 34 -13.99 -4.21 -7.12
N GLU A 35 -14.17 -3.49 -6.02
CA GLU A 35 -15.49 -3.13 -5.50
C GLU A 35 -15.87 -1.74 -5.98
N TYR A 36 -17.14 -1.59 -6.36
CA TYR A 36 -17.68 -0.39 -6.97
C TYR A 36 -18.63 0.33 -6.02
N TYR A 37 -18.41 1.62 -5.86
CA TYR A 37 -19.20 2.50 -4.99
C TYR A 37 -19.86 3.60 -5.80
N THR A 38 -21.05 4.01 -5.41
CA THR A 38 -21.72 5.18 -5.98
C THR A 38 -21.25 6.42 -5.23
N VAL A 39 -20.57 7.31 -5.94
CA VAL A 39 -20.12 8.59 -5.40
C VAL A 39 -20.99 9.69 -6.01
N ILE A 40 -21.50 10.59 -5.14
CA ILE A 40 -22.33 11.74 -5.57
C ILE A 40 -21.51 12.54 -6.59
N ASP A 41 -22.16 12.94 -7.68
CA ASP A 41 -21.61 13.71 -8.81
C ASP A 41 -20.59 12.97 -9.70
N TYR A 42 -20.07 11.80 -9.28
CA TYR A 42 -19.09 11.02 -10.05
C TYR A 42 -19.63 9.70 -10.57
N GLY A 43 -20.78 9.23 -10.08
CA GLY A 43 -21.37 7.95 -10.47
C GLY A 43 -20.69 6.75 -9.80
N VAL A 44 -20.61 5.63 -10.52
CA VAL A 44 -20.07 4.38 -10.00
C VAL A 44 -18.58 4.30 -10.28
N VAL A 45 -17.76 4.24 -9.23
CA VAL A 45 -16.28 4.20 -9.32
C VAL A 45 -15.71 2.97 -8.60
N PRO A 46 -14.63 2.36 -9.10
CA PRO A 46 -13.90 1.35 -8.35
C PRO A 46 -13.07 2.03 -7.26
N GLU A 47 -13.05 1.48 -6.05
CA GLU A 47 -12.30 2.07 -4.94
C GLU A 47 -11.50 1.03 -4.16
N SER A 48 -12.14 0.02 -3.57
CA SER A 48 -11.44 -0.97 -2.77
C SER A 48 -11.11 -2.24 -3.55
N LEU A 49 -10.09 -2.96 -3.09
CA LEU A 49 -9.57 -4.18 -3.68
C LEU A 49 -9.60 -5.34 -2.67
N PRO A 50 -10.77 -5.83 -2.24
CA PRO A 50 -10.85 -7.00 -1.38
C PRO A 50 -10.40 -8.28 -2.09
N PRO A 51 -10.10 -9.34 -1.33
CA PRO A 51 -9.87 -10.67 -1.89
C PRO A 51 -11.04 -11.14 -2.76
N VAL A 52 -10.77 -11.93 -3.77
CA VAL A 52 -11.80 -12.47 -4.66
C VAL A 52 -12.71 -13.44 -3.92
N ALA A 53 -13.99 -13.13 -3.86
CA ALA A 53 -14.99 -14.04 -3.35
C ALA A 53 -15.35 -15.13 -4.37
N LYS A 54 -15.73 -16.33 -3.89
CA LYS A 54 -16.27 -17.39 -4.73
C LYS A 54 -17.72 -17.10 -5.12
N ASN A 55 -18.17 -17.72 -6.21
CA ASN A 55 -19.54 -17.65 -6.68
C ASN A 55 -20.04 -16.21 -6.92
N PHE A 56 -19.20 -15.37 -7.52
CA PHE A 56 -19.58 -14.01 -7.83
C PHE A 56 -20.56 -13.94 -9.02
N LYS A 57 -21.20 -12.78 -9.13
CA LYS A 57 -22.15 -12.46 -10.21
C LYS A 57 -21.58 -11.36 -11.10
N ILE A 58 -21.88 -11.45 -12.40
CA ILE A 58 -21.67 -10.36 -13.35
C ILE A 58 -22.98 -10.09 -14.09
N SER A 59 -23.39 -8.83 -14.11
CA SER A 59 -24.53 -8.35 -14.91
C SER A 59 -24.11 -8.05 -16.35
N ALA A 60 -25.03 -8.22 -17.29
CA ALA A 60 -24.77 -8.03 -18.71
C ALA A 60 -24.34 -6.61 -19.11
N ASP A 61 -24.75 -5.62 -18.35
CA ASP A 61 -24.50 -4.20 -18.56
C ASP A 61 -23.25 -3.67 -17.82
N ARG A 62 -22.52 -4.56 -17.10
CA ARG A 62 -21.40 -4.18 -16.26
C ARG A 62 -20.16 -5.02 -16.54
N GLN A 63 -19.01 -4.42 -16.22
CA GLN A 63 -17.73 -5.10 -16.20
C GLN A 63 -17.32 -5.31 -14.75
N GLN A 64 -16.70 -6.46 -14.46
CA GLN A 64 -16.05 -6.72 -13.18
C GLN A 64 -14.55 -6.65 -13.36
N GLY A 65 -13.90 -5.74 -12.66
CA GLY A 65 -12.46 -5.61 -12.63
C GLY A 65 -11.80 -6.55 -11.63
N PHE A 66 -10.63 -7.06 -12.00
CA PHE A 66 -9.74 -7.86 -11.16
C PHE A 66 -8.34 -7.30 -11.25
N PHE A 67 -7.76 -7.00 -10.11
CA PHE A 67 -6.39 -6.53 -9.99
C PHE A 67 -5.49 -7.73 -9.70
N ILE A 68 -4.46 -7.91 -10.51
CA ILE A 68 -3.47 -8.97 -10.34
C ILE A 68 -2.17 -8.30 -9.91
N ARG A 69 -1.77 -8.52 -8.67
CA ARG A 69 -0.50 -8.05 -8.13
C ARG A 69 0.52 -9.16 -8.30
N VAL A 70 1.67 -8.83 -8.88
CA VAL A 70 2.78 -9.75 -9.07
C VAL A 70 4.01 -9.14 -8.39
N THR A 71 4.67 -9.92 -7.55
CA THR A 71 5.84 -9.47 -6.79
C THR A 71 7.05 -10.31 -7.20
N SER A 72 8.14 -9.65 -7.54
CA SER A 72 9.44 -10.28 -7.77
C SER A 72 10.29 -10.22 -6.50
N ALA A 73 11.00 -11.29 -6.19
CA ALA A 73 12.06 -11.28 -5.18
C ALA A 73 13.26 -10.46 -5.68
N GLU A 74 14.14 -10.01 -4.77
CA GLU A 74 15.32 -9.23 -5.12
C GLU A 74 16.23 -9.96 -6.12
N ASN A 75 16.41 -11.28 -5.95
CA ASN A 75 17.21 -12.11 -6.83
C ASN A 75 16.35 -12.92 -7.83
N GLN A 76 15.20 -12.39 -8.21
CA GLN A 76 14.32 -13.05 -9.17
C GLN A 76 15.02 -13.18 -10.53
N LYS A 77 14.99 -14.37 -11.12
CA LYS A 77 15.56 -14.60 -12.44
C LYS A 77 14.88 -13.70 -13.49
N PRO A 78 15.61 -12.90 -14.26
CA PRO A 78 15.04 -12.14 -15.37
C PRO A 78 14.41 -13.04 -16.42
N GLY A 79 13.30 -12.61 -17.00
CA GLY A 79 12.63 -13.40 -18.03
C GLY A 79 11.15 -13.10 -18.18
N LEU A 80 10.50 -13.91 -19.00
CA LEU A 80 9.06 -13.86 -19.22
C LEU A 80 8.38 -14.97 -18.43
N TYR A 81 7.50 -14.59 -17.53
CA TYR A 81 6.67 -15.45 -16.72
C TYR A 81 5.24 -15.46 -17.23
N ARG A 82 4.59 -16.60 -17.17
CA ARG A 82 3.23 -16.80 -17.67
C ARG A 82 2.36 -17.46 -16.61
N ALA A 83 1.12 -16.99 -16.48
CA ALA A 83 0.08 -17.60 -15.68
C ALA A 83 -1.17 -17.86 -16.52
N LEU A 84 -1.96 -18.85 -16.14
CA LEU A 84 -3.26 -19.13 -16.72
C LEU A 84 -4.34 -18.52 -15.82
N LEU A 85 -5.09 -17.58 -16.35
CA LEU A 85 -6.30 -17.04 -15.76
C LEU A 85 -7.49 -17.87 -16.23
N SER A 86 -8.25 -18.43 -15.30
CA SER A 86 -9.39 -19.32 -15.59
C SER A 86 -10.64 -18.80 -14.93
N VAL A 87 -11.73 -18.75 -15.69
CA VAL A 87 -13.08 -18.49 -15.20
C VAL A 87 -13.87 -19.79 -15.31
N THR A 88 -14.49 -20.22 -14.21
CA THR A 88 -15.34 -21.42 -14.19
C THR A 88 -16.73 -21.06 -13.70
N ASP A 89 -17.71 -21.88 -14.03
CA ASP A 89 -19.06 -21.84 -13.44
C ASP A 89 -19.13 -22.53 -12.07
N ALA A 90 -20.32 -22.60 -11.50
CA ALA A 90 -20.56 -23.20 -10.19
C ALA A 90 -20.21 -24.71 -10.15
N ASP A 91 -20.30 -25.39 -11.28
CA ASP A 91 -19.99 -26.83 -11.42
C ASP A 91 -18.49 -27.07 -11.71
N GLY A 92 -17.69 -26.00 -11.73
CA GLY A 92 -16.25 -26.07 -12.01
C GLY A 92 -15.89 -26.20 -13.50
N LYS A 93 -16.88 -26.11 -14.40
CA LYS A 93 -16.64 -26.16 -15.83
C LYS A 93 -16.01 -24.85 -16.32
N THR A 94 -14.96 -24.95 -17.11
CA THR A 94 -14.29 -23.78 -17.70
C THR A 94 -15.21 -23.00 -18.62
N VAL A 95 -15.41 -21.73 -18.30
CA VAL A 95 -16.14 -20.76 -19.11
C VAL A 95 -15.18 -20.01 -20.04
N LYS A 96 -14.01 -19.59 -19.50
CA LYS A 96 -13.01 -18.84 -20.25
C LYS A 96 -11.62 -19.02 -19.64
N ASN A 97 -10.63 -19.06 -20.52
CA ASN A 97 -9.22 -19.03 -20.17
C ASN A 97 -8.50 -17.88 -20.88
N ALA A 98 -7.49 -17.31 -20.23
CA ALA A 98 -6.58 -16.34 -20.84
C ALA A 98 -5.18 -16.50 -20.23
N TYR A 99 -4.14 -16.23 -20.99
CA TYR A 99 -2.79 -16.15 -20.45
C TYR A 99 -2.46 -14.72 -20.03
N VAL A 100 -1.84 -14.61 -18.88
CA VAL A 100 -1.30 -13.35 -18.35
C VAL A 100 0.21 -13.49 -18.28
N TYR A 101 0.91 -12.45 -18.71
CA TYR A 101 2.36 -12.44 -18.76
C TYR A 101 2.93 -11.33 -17.87
N ALA A 102 4.02 -11.65 -17.18
CA ALA A 102 4.85 -10.71 -16.44
C ALA A 102 6.29 -10.81 -16.92
N LYS A 103 6.90 -9.67 -17.25
CA LYS A 103 8.32 -9.63 -17.62
C LYS A 103 9.12 -9.07 -16.45
N VAL A 104 10.05 -9.89 -15.95
CA VAL A 104 11.06 -9.48 -14.98
C VAL A 104 12.28 -8.97 -15.73
N TRP A 105 12.70 -7.75 -15.42
CA TRP A 105 13.86 -7.12 -16.00
C TRP A 105 15.13 -7.52 -15.23
N ASP A 106 16.28 -7.47 -15.88
CA ASP A 106 17.60 -7.79 -15.28
C ASP A 106 18.14 -6.58 -14.49
N PHE A 107 17.37 -6.15 -13.51
CA PHE A 107 17.79 -5.17 -12.49
C PHE A 107 16.88 -5.24 -11.26
N SER A 108 17.41 -4.83 -10.12
CA SER A 108 16.61 -4.67 -8.88
C SER A 108 16.43 -3.20 -8.56
N LEU A 109 15.24 -2.85 -8.11
CA LEU A 109 15.01 -1.52 -7.55
C LEU A 109 15.65 -1.44 -6.17
N PRO A 110 16.41 -0.37 -5.85
CA PRO A 110 17.00 -0.21 -4.52
C PRO A 110 15.88 -0.14 -3.47
N VAL A 111 16.16 -0.64 -2.26
CA VAL A 111 15.22 -0.57 -1.13
C VAL A 111 14.96 0.89 -0.78
N GLU A 112 16.02 1.68 -0.65
CA GLU A 112 15.94 3.12 -0.47
C GLU A 112 15.54 3.80 -1.79
N THR A 113 14.50 4.64 -1.72
CA THR A 113 14.03 5.40 -2.89
C THR A 113 14.83 6.69 -3.03
N SER A 114 15.28 7.00 -4.25
CA SER A 114 15.99 8.25 -4.55
C SER A 114 15.07 9.49 -4.50
N CYS A 115 13.78 9.30 -4.76
CA CYS A 115 12.78 10.35 -4.66
C CYS A 115 12.23 10.39 -3.24
N LYS A 116 12.48 11.47 -2.51
CA LYS A 116 11.91 11.69 -1.18
C LYS A 116 10.43 12.02 -1.30
N THR A 117 9.61 11.36 -0.50
CA THR A 117 8.18 11.58 -0.43
C THR A 117 7.74 11.73 1.02
N ALA A 118 6.70 12.54 1.24
CA ALA A 118 6.19 12.85 2.58
C ALA A 118 4.66 12.88 2.52
N PHE A 119 4.02 11.70 2.55
CA PHE A 119 2.57 11.60 2.56
C PHE A 119 2.03 11.68 3.99
N GLY A 120 0.92 12.41 4.14
CA GLY A 120 0.17 12.44 5.39
C GLY A 120 -0.69 11.20 5.58
N MET A 121 -0.81 10.72 6.81
CA MET A 121 -1.77 9.70 7.21
C MET A 121 -2.43 10.13 8.51
N SER A 122 -3.76 10.23 8.52
CA SER A 122 -4.51 10.68 9.69
C SER A 122 -4.76 9.54 10.66
N ALA A 123 -4.11 9.58 11.82
CA ALA A 123 -4.38 8.68 12.94
C ALA A 123 -5.84 8.76 13.40
N TYR A 124 -6.41 9.97 13.40
CA TYR A 124 -7.82 10.19 13.77
C TYR A 124 -8.78 9.47 12.82
N THR A 125 -8.52 9.53 11.50
CA THR A 125 -9.36 8.83 10.52
C THR A 125 -9.28 7.32 10.69
N ILE A 126 -8.09 6.76 10.92
CA ILE A 126 -7.91 5.34 11.20
C ILE A 126 -8.68 4.97 12.48
N TYR A 127 -8.49 5.74 13.54
CA TYR A 127 -9.14 5.55 14.82
C TYR A 127 -10.66 5.49 14.71
N THR A 128 -11.27 6.50 14.06
CA THR A 128 -12.73 6.62 13.94
C THR A 128 -13.31 5.57 12.99
N THR A 129 -12.64 5.27 11.89
CA THR A 129 -13.12 4.29 10.90
C THR A 129 -13.15 2.88 11.47
N HIS A 130 -12.17 2.51 12.30
CA HIS A 130 -12.10 1.18 12.89
C HIS A 130 -12.76 1.09 14.28
N GLY A 131 -13.21 2.22 14.85
CA GLY A 131 -13.84 2.26 16.16
C GLY A 131 -12.92 1.77 17.29
N VAL A 132 -11.61 1.93 17.13
CA VAL A 132 -10.61 1.50 18.12
C VAL A 132 -10.28 2.61 19.11
N THR A 133 -9.75 2.22 20.28
CA THR A 133 -9.26 3.18 21.29
C THR A 133 -7.92 3.78 20.87
N SER A 134 -7.48 4.84 21.56
CA SER A 134 -6.17 5.47 21.30
C SER A 134 -4.99 4.52 21.49
N ASP A 135 -5.07 3.60 22.44
CA ASP A 135 -3.98 2.66 22.73
C ASP A 135 -3.93 1.54 21.67
N GLU A 136 -5.10 1.02 21.26
CA GLU A 136 -5.21 0.06 20.17
C GLU A 136 -4.85 0.70 18.82
N ASN A 137 -5.10 1.99 18.66
CA ASN A 137 -4.83 2.73 17.43
C ASN A 137 -3.33 2.72 17.05
N ARG A 138 -2.41 2.72 18.01
CA ARG A 138 -0.97 2.68 17.74
C ARG A 138 -0.58 1.42 16.95
N GLU A 139 -1.06 0.26 17.36
CA GLU A 139 -0.80 -1.00 16.65
C GLU A 139 -1.39 -0.96 15.24
N LEU A 140 -2.62 -0.49 15.12
CA LEU A 140 -3.29 -0.36 13.83
C LEU A 140 -2.60 0.66 12.93
N TYR A 141 -2.22 1.82 13.48
CA TYR A 141 -1.44 2.83 12.75
C TYR A 141 -0.13 2.26 12.23
N THR A 142 0.58 1.49 13.04
CA THR A 142 1.83 0.83 12.64
C THR A 142 1.61 -0.16 11.50
N LYS A 143 0.51 -0.93 11.52
CA LYS A 143 0.13 -1.83 10.42
C LYS A 143 -0.12 -1.07 9.11
N TYR A 144 -0.80 0.07 9.16
CA TYR A 144 -0.98 0.94 8.00
C TYR A 144 0.36 1.51 7.51
N TYR A 145 1.19 1.99 8.43
CA TYR A 145 2.52 2.53 8.13
C TYR A 145 3.38 1.50 7.38
N GLU A 146 3.48 0.30 7.91
CA GLU A 146 4.21 -0.81 7.27
C GLU A 146 3.63 -1.21 5.91
N TYR A 147 2.31 -1.19 5.78
CA TYR A 147 1.65 -1.46 4.50
C TYR A 147 2.02 -0.42 3.43
N PHE A 148 2.06 0.86 3.79
CA PHE A 148 2.52 1.92 2.88
C PHE A 148 4.00 1.75 2.52
N LEU A 149 4.88 1.49 3.47
CA LEU A 149 6.29 1.23 3.21
C LEU A 149 6.50 0.03 2.29
N LYS A 150 5.74 -1.06 2.49
CA LYS A 150 5.75 -2.22 1.60
C LYS A 150 5.40 -1.85 0.15
N ASN A 151 4.55 -0.85 -0.03
CA ASN A 151 4.15 -0.33 -1.34
C ASN A 151 5.00 0.88 -1.80
N ARG A 152 6.16 1.12 -1.15
CA ARG A 152 7.11 2.20 -1.47
C ARG A 152 6.52 3.60 -1.32
N ILE A 153 5.56 3.77 -0.45
CA ILE A 153 4.95 5.04 -0.09
C ILE A 153 5.44 5.41 1.30
N ASN A 154 6.18 6.51 1.42
CA ASN A 154 6.69 6.97 2.70
C ASN A 154 5.68 7.89 3.37
N ILE A 155 5.24 7.51 4.55
CA ILE A 155 4.41 8.32 5.44
C ILE A 155 5.33 9.10 6.38
N TRP A 156 5.18 10.42 6.44
CA TRP A 156 6.05 11.27 7.25
C TRP A 156 5.83 11.16 8.76
N GLY A 157 4.60 10.85 9.20
CA GLY A 157 4.28 10.64 10.61
C GLY A 157 4.70 9.25 11.07
N LEU A 158 5.77 9.14 11.85
CA LEU A 158 6.21 7.86 12.42
C LEU A 158 5.15 7.28 13.38
N PRO A 159 5.11 5.96 13.59
CA PRO A 159 4.24 5.33 14.59
C PRO A 159 4.60 5.68 16.03
N PHE A 160 5.83 6.11 16.29
CA PHE A 160 6.35 6.50 17.60
C PHE A 160 6.95 7.90 17.56
N ASP A 161 6.97 8.55 18.72
CA ASP A 161 7.58 9.87 18.86
C ASP A 161 9.09 9.77 18.58
N PRO A 162 9.65 10.61 17.66
CA PRO A 162 11.09 10.62 17.38
C PRO A 162 12.00 10.79 18.60
N LEU A 163 11.49 11.27 19.74
CA LEU A 163 12.24 11.33 20.99
C LEU A 163 12.41 9.97 21.66
N THR A 164 11.56 8.98 21.33
CA THR A 164 11.60 7.66 21.98
C THR A 164 12.52 6.68 21.27
N ASP A 165 12.97 5.65 21.98
CA ASP A 165 13.84 4.61 21.43
C ASP A 165 13.10 3.72 20.42
N GLU A 166 11.76 3.57 20.58
CA GLU A 166 10.92 2.80 19.66
C GLU A 166 10.90 3.41 18.24
N ALA A 167 11.09 4.73 18.12
CA ALA A 167 11.17 5.39 16.82
C ALA A 167 12.48 5.11 16.09
N ASP A 168 13.55 4.74 16.78
CA ASP A 168 14.89 4.56 16.21
C ASP A 168 14.92 3.51 15.11
N ALA A 169 14.17 2.41 15.30
CA ALA A 169 14.04 1.36 14.28
C ALA A 169 13.39 1.88 12.99
N PHE A 170 12.38 2.75 13.11
CA PHE A 170 11.71 3.36 11.95
C PHE A 170 12.57 4.42 11.28
N MET A 171 13.23 5.28 12.05
CA MET A 171 14.15 6.28 11.51
C MET A 171 15.34 5.65 10.77
N SER A 172 15.77 4.45 11.22
CA SER A 172 16.87 3.69 10.61
C SER A 172 16.43 2.79 9.46
N ASP A 173 15.12 2.59 9.25
CA ASP A 173 14.61 1.74 8.16
C ASP A 173 14.99 2.36 6.79
N PRO A 174 15.66 1.61 5.90
CA PRO A 174 16.05 2.11 4.59
C PRO A 174 14.86 2.42 3.68
N ARG A 175 13.66 1.90 3.96
CA ARG A 175 12.43 2.22 3.24
C ARG A 175 11.89 3.61 3.61
N VAL A 176 12.24 4.12 4.80
CA VAL A 176 11.87 5.45 5.28
C VAL A 176 12.87 6.46 4.72
N ASN A 177 12.40 7.37 3.90
CA ASN A 177 13.23 8.39 3.27
C ASN A 177 12.97 9.82 3.79
N THR A 178 11.87 10.01 4.53
CA THR A 178 11.56 11.24 5.27
C THR A 178 10.73 10.91 6.52
N PHE A 179 10.91 11.70 7.58
CA PHE A 179 10.01 11.68 8.73
C PHE A 179 9.86 13.07 9.35
N LEU A 180 8.70 13.32 9.92
CA LEU A 180 8.36 14.60 10.54
C LEU A 180 8.96 14.68 11.95
N VAL A 181 9.70 15.74 12.21
CA VAL A 181 10.33 16.04 13.50
C VAL A 181 9.47 16.97 14.32
N ALA A 182 8.98 18.04 13.69
CA ALA A 182 8.16 19.05 14.33
C ALA A 182 7.28 19.77 13.31
N GLY A 183 6.20 20.35 13.79
CA GLY A 183 5.18 20.98 12.95
C GLY A 183 4.17 19.97 12.43
N GLY A 184 3.45 20.35 11.41
CA GLY A 184 2.41 19.53 10.81
C GLY A 184 1.01 19.86 11.29
N TYR A 185 0.06 19.40 10.52
CA TYR A 185 -1.36 19.60 10.76
C TYR A 185 -1.87 18.75 11.93
N ASN A 186 -2.84 19.27 12.71
CA ASN A 186 -3.49 18.52 13.77
C ASN A 186 -4.07 17.21 13.25
N GLY A 187 -3.50 16.06 13.66
CA GLY A 187 -3.97 14.74 13.23
C GLY A 187 -2.86 13.74 12.96
N HIS A 188 -1.60 14.18 12.94
CA HIS A 188 -0.46 13.26 12.93
C HIS A 188 -0.23 12.70 14.33
N MET A 189 0.12 11.41 14.42
CA MET A 189 0.24 10.75 15.73
C MET A 189 1.31 11.41 16.62
N TYR A 190 2.40 11.88 16.04
CA TYR A 190 3.51 12.54 16.73
C TYR A 190 4.08 13.70 15.88
N GLY A 191 3.25 14.62 15.49
CA GLY A 191 3.69 15.83 14.83
C GLY A 191 2.84 16.96 15.40
N GLY A 192 3.37 17.74 16.27
CA GLY A 192 2.66 18.83 16.90
C GLY A 192 3.61 19.94 17.28
N ASN A 193 3.06 20.97 17.88
CA ASN A 193 3.84 22.03 18.45
C ASN A 193 4.70 21.46 19.60
N ARG A 194 6.01 21.44 19.40
CA ARG A 194 6.98 21.07 20.41
C ARG A 194 7.47 22.33 21.11
N ASN A 195 7.71 22.23 22.41
CA ASN A 195 8.37 23.30 23.14
C ASN A 195 9.88 23.38 22.80
N SER A 196 10.53 24.47 23.20
CA SER A 196 11.95 24.70 22.87
C SER A 196 12.90 23.65 23.45
N SER A 197 12.54 23.03 24.58
CA SER A 197 13.36 21.98 25.19
C SER A 197 13.30 20.70 24.36
N GLU A 198 12.10 20.26 23.97
CA GLU A 198 11.89 19.09 23.12
C GLU A 198 12.54 19.27 21.74
N LEU A 199 12.47 20.47 21.16
CA LEU A 199 13.14 20.76 19.88
C LEU A 199 14.66 20.66 19.99
N LYS A 200 15.23 21.12 21.11
CA LYS A 200 16.68 20.99 21.35
C LYS A 200 17.09 19.53 21.51
N GLU A 201 16.35 18.76 22.31
CA GLU A 201 16.59 17.33 22.51
C GLU A 201 16.50 16.54 21.20
N LEU A 202 15.47 16.81 20.39
CA LEU A 202 15.33 16.23 19.05
C LEU A 202 16.49 16.58 18.13
N TYR A 203 16.91 17.85 18.13
CA TYR A 203 18.04 18.28 17.33
C TYR A 203 19.30 17.53 17.73
N GLU A 204 19.59 17.42 19.02
CA GLU A 204 20.73 16.69 19.54
C GLU A 204 20.68 15.20 19.16
N LYS A 205 19.54 14.53 19.38
CA LYS A 205 19.33 13.13 19.01
C LYS A 205 19.49 12.88 17.51
N ILE A 206 18.84 13.68 16.68
CA ILE A 206 18.84 13.48 15.22
C ILE A 206 20.19 13.85 14.63
N SER A 207 20.83 14.94 15.08
CA SER A 207 22.13 15.37 14.58
C SER A 207 23.27 14.41 14.89
N ALA A 208 23.10 13.57 15.92
CA ALA A 208 24.05 12.52 16.26
C ALA A 208 24.08 11.37 15.24
N ASN A 209 23.06 11.26 14.39
CA ASN A 209 22.96 10.25 13.33
C ASN A 209 22.78 10.95 11.96
N GLU A 210 23.78 10.86 11.12
CA GLU A 210 23.80 11.54 9.82
C GLU A 210 22.66 11.08 8.89
N ASP A 211 22.28 9.80 8.94
CA ASP A 211 21.19 9.27 8.11
C ASP A 211 19.83 9.79 8.58
N TRP A 212 19.62 9.88 9.88
CA TRP A 212 18.40 10.49 10.42
C TRP A 212 18.30 11.97 10.07
N ALA A 213 19.42 12.70 10.18
CA ALA A 213 19.47 14.11 9.83
C ALA A 213 19.09 14.37 8.36
N LYS A 214 19.49 13.47 7.44
CA LYS A 214 19.12 13.57 6.02
C LYS A 214 17.64 13.30 5.76
N LYS A 215 16.97 12.53 6.61
CA LYS A 215 15.55 12.11 6.48
C LYS A 215 14.59 13.05 7.21
N ALA A 216 15.08 13.76 8.21
CA ALA A 216 14.28 14.64 9.07
C ALA A 216 13.69 15.82 8.30
N ILE A 217 12.40 16.08 8.47
CA ILE A 217 11.73 17.24 7.90
C ILE A 217 11.01 18.04 8.97
N PHE A 218 10.90 19.36 8.73
CA PHE A 218 10.11 20.28 9.53
C PHE A 218 8.98 20.83 8.68
N TYR A 219 7.76 20.74 9.17
CA TYR A 219 6.59 21.30 8.51
C TYR A 219 6.10 22.51 9.30
N MET A 220 6.61 23.69 8.96
CA MET A 220 6.47 24.88 9.80
C MET A 220 5.11 25.55 9.68
N ASN A 221 4.52 25.57 8.50
CA ASN A 221 3.23 26.20 8.26
C ASN A 221 2.56 25.58 7.03
N ASP A 222 1.25 25.32 7.16
CA ASP A 222 0.41 24.88 6.06
C ASP A 222 -0.33 26.10 5.49
N GLU A 223 -0.33 26.27 4.18
CA GLU A 223 -0.98 27.38 3.48
C GLU A 223 -0.68 28.74 4.12
N PRO A 224 0.61 29.21 4.09
CA PRO A 224 0.94 30.49 4.67
C PRO A 224 0.12 31.59 3.98
N MET A 225 -0.69 32.27 4.77
CA MET A 225 -1.44 33.45 4.29
C MET A 225 -0.56 34.67 4.49
N ASP A 226 -0.40 35.49 3.43
CA ASP A 226 0.31 36.78 3.43
C ASP A 226 -0.30 37.80 4.39
#